data_dcd1462b922ff7d27a4c72f7046efcbf
#
_entry.id   dcd1462b922ff7d27a4c72f7046efcbf
#
_cell.length_a   1.000
_cell.length_b   1.000
_cell.length_c   1.000
_cell.angle_alpha   90.00
_cell.angle_beta   90.00
_cell.angle_gamma   90.00
#
_symmetry.space_group_name_H-M   'P 1'
#
loop_
_entity.id
_entity.type
_entity.pdbx_description
1 polymer ?
#
loop_
_entity_poly.entity_id
_entity_poly.type
_entity_poly.pdbx_seq_one_letter_code
_entity_poly.pdbx_strand_id
1 'polypeptide(L)'
;MVLAPGASEGGSGNRHRGADQWLFVLSGNGEAIVGGRRHALRAGSLLLIEKKEKHEVRNTGRSLLRTLNFYSPPAYRRDGEPLPRGRK
;
A
#
# COMPACT_ATOMS: atom_id res chain seq x y z
N MET A 1 1.24 -6.84 7.56
CA MET A 1 2.66 -6.93 7.21
C MET A 1 3.52 -6.48 8.37
N VAL A 2 4.60 -7.16 8.58
CA VAL A 2 5.57 -6.79 9.62
C VAL A 2 6.95 -6.82 8.99
N LEU A 3 7.66 -5.70 9.10
CA LEU A 3 9.00 -5.59 8.56
C LEU A 3 9.98 -5.26 9.68
N ALA A 4 11.08 -6.02 9.75
CA ALA A 4 12.16 -5.73 10.67
C ALA A 4 12.91 -4.49 10.20
N PRO A 5 13.64 -3.82 11.10
CA PRO A 5 14.46 -2.68 10.68
C PRO A 5 15.39 -3.04 9.53
N GLY A 6 15.41 -2.20 8.52
CA GLY A 6 16.22 -2.41 7.33
C GLY A 6 15.58 -3.31 6.28
N ALA A 7 14.48 -3.98 6.61
CA ALA A 7 13.81 -4.86 5.65
C ALA A 7 12.90 -4.06 4.74
N SER A 8 12.60 -4.65 3.59
CA SER A 8 11.68 -4.04 2.65
C SER A 8 10.79 -5.10 2.03
N GLU A 9 9.69 -4.63 1.49
CA GLU A 9 8.70 -5.48 0.84
C GLU A 9 8.34 -4.82 -0.48
N GLY A 10 8.20 -5.63 -1.53
CA GLY A 10 7.90 -5.11 -2.85
C GLY A 10 9.16 -4.84 -3.62
N GLY A 11 9.07 -3.98 -4.60
CA GLY A 11 10.18 -3.64 -5.44
C GLY A 11 9.69 -2.96 -6.67
N SER A 12 10.61 -2.48 -7.50
CA SER A 12 10.21 -1.67 -8.65
C SER A 12 9.34 -2.44 -9.65
N GLY A 13 9.42 -3.76 -9.65
CA GLY A 13 8.58 -4.56 -10.53
C GLY A 13 7.31 -5.06 -9.91
N ASN A 14 7.12 -4.80 -8.62
CA ASN A 14 5.97 -5.34 -7.90
C ASN A 14 4.77 -4.44 -8.06
N ARG A 15 3.70 -4.99 -8.56
CA ARG A 15 2.45 -4.25 -8.71
C ARG A 15 1.28 -5.20 -8.64
N HIS A 16 0.16 -4.66 -8.18
CA HIS A 16 -1.06 -5.42 -8.06
C HIS A 16 -1.91 -5.18 -9.29
N ARG A 17 -2.47 -6.24 -9.80
CA ARG A 17 -3.34 -6.14 -10.94
C ARG A 17 -4.78 -6.03 -10.51
N GLY A 18 -5.46 -5.03 -11.04
CA GLY A 18 -6.90 -4.93 -10.90
C GLY A 18 -7.40 -4.58 -9.52
N ALA A 19 -6.52 -4.19 -8.61
CA ALA A 19 -6.95 -3.83 -7.26
C ALA A 19 -6.08 -2.72 -6.73
N ASP A 20 -6.69 -1.81 -6.01
CA ASP A 20 -5.95 -0.82 -5.25
C ASP A 20 -5.57 -1.42 -3.90
N GLN A 21 -4.47 -0.98 -3.36
CA GLN A 21 -4.01 -1.43 -2.06
C GLN A 21 -4.02 -0.25 -1.10
N TRP A 22 -4.63 -0.46 0.06
CA TRP A 22 -4.56 0.49 1.15
C TRP A 22 -3.60 -0.04 2.18
N LEU A 23 -2.73 0.83 2.67
CA LEU A 23 -1.75 0.47 3.67
C LEU A 23 -1.90 1.42 4.84
N PHE A 24 -2.19 0.87 6.02
CA PHE A 24 -2.33 1.65 7.22
C PHE A 24 -1.24 1.25 8.20
N VAL A 25 -0.49 2.23 8.69
CA VAL A 25 0.63 1.96 9.59
C VAL A 25 0.12 1.91 11.01
N LEU A 26 0.28 0.74 11.63
CA LEU A 26 -0.12 0.53 13.02
C LEU A 26 0.95 1.02 13.98
N SER A 27 2.22 0.73 13.67
CA SER A 27 3.33 1.14 14.53
C SER A 27 4.61 1.12 13.74
N GLY A 28 5.59 1.84 14.23
CA GLY A 28 6.90 1.91 13.61
C GLY A 28 7.02 3.08 12.65
N ASN A 29 8.15 3.14 11.99
CA ASN A 29 8.45 4.19 11.03
C ASN A 29 9.04 3.57 9.79
N GLY A 30 8.76 4.16 8.66
CA GLY A 30 9.30 3.66 7.42
C GLY A 30 9.08 4.64 6.30
N GLU A 31 9.22 4.12 5.11
CA GLU A 31 8.94 4.93 3.94
C GLU A 31 8.38 4.03 2.84
N ALA A 32 7.53 4.60 2.02
CA ALA A 32 6.99 3.91 0.87
C ALA A 32 7.41 4.68 -0.37
N ILE A 33 7.77 3.94 -1.40
CA ILE A 33 8.08 4.52 -2.70
C ILE A 33 7.00 4.01 -3.64
N VAL A 34 6.17 4.91 -4.14
CA VAL A 34 5.02 4.55 -4.96
C VAL A 34 5.09 5.38 -6.23
N GLY A 35 5.17 4.70 -7.38
CA GLY A 35 5.27 5.40 -8.64
C GLY A 35 6.44 6.37 -8.69
N GLY A 36 7.54 6.03 -8.01
CA GLY A 36 8.72 6.87 -7.95
C GLY A 36 8.69 7.96 -6.91
N ARG A 37 7.60 8.08 -6.15
CA ARG A 37 7.47 9.09 -5.11
C ARG A 37 7.65 8.50 -3.74
N ARG A 38 8.32 9.22 -2.87
CA ARG A 38 8.55 8.79 -1.50
C ARG A 38 7.51 9.36 -0.57
N HIS A 39 7.06 8.52 0.34
CA HIS A 39 6.11 8.91 1.37
C HIS A 39 6.62 8.42 2.70
N ALA A 40 6.74 9.33 3.66
CA ALA A 40 7.12 8.94 5.01
C ALA A 40 5.97 8.19 5.66
N LEU A 41 6.30 7.13 6.39
CA LEU A 41 5.31 6.31 7.07
C LEU A 41 5.55 6.37 8.56
N ARG A 42 4.49 6.57 9.31
CA ARG A 42 4.53 6.49 10.77
C ARG A 42 3.16 6.05 11.25
N ALA A 43 3.07 5.73 12.53
CA ALA A 43 1.81 5.25 13.09
C ALA A 43 0.68 6.21 12.72
N GLY A 44 -0.39 5.66 12.18
CA GLY A 44 -1.54 6.44 11.75
C GLY A 44 -1.50 6.85 10.28
N SER A 45 -0.40 6.63 9.57
CA SER A 45 -0.34 6.93 8.14
C SER A 45 -1.25 5.99 7.37
N LEU A 46 -1.96 6.54 6.41
CA LEU A 46 -2.79 5.76 5.49
C LEU A 46 -2.36 6.11 4.08
N LEU A 47 -1.99 5.10 3.32
CA LEU A 47 -1.46 5.29 1.97
C LEU A 47 -2.27 4.47 0.99
N LEU A 48 -2.62 5.10 -0.12
CA LEU A 48 -3.27 4.40 -1.22
C LEU A 48 -2.23 4.11 -2.29
N ILE A 49 -2.13 2.86 -2.67
CA ILE A 49 -1.30 2.42 -3.79
C ILE A 49 -2.26 1.95 -4.86
N GLU A 50 -2.37 2.72 -5.92
CA GLU A 50 -3.34 2.40 -6.95
C GLU A 50 -2.88 1.21 -7.77
N LYS A 51 -3.83 0.53 -8.35
CA LYS A 51 -3.50 -0.65 -9.16
C LYS A 51 -2.47 -0.29 -10.21
N LYS A 52 -1.59 -1.24 -10.48
CA LYS A 52 -0.53 -1.12 -11.48
C LYS A 52 0.59 -0.15 -11.12
N GLU A 53 0.54 0.49 -9.96
CA GLU A 53 1.67 1.29 -9.53
C GLU A 53 2.76 0.41 -8.95
N LYS A 54 3.99 0.70 -9.32
CA LYS A 54 5.14 0.05 -8.70
C LYS A 54 5.30 0.61 -7.31
N HIS A 55 5.61 -0.25 -6.35
CA HIS A 55 5.75 0.22 -4.99
C HIS A 55 6.76 -0.61 -4.23
N GLU A 56 7.30 0.01 -3.18
CA GLU A 56 8.20 -0.64 -2.26
C GLU A 56 7.99 0.00 -0.89
N VAL A 57 7.96 -0.82 0.15
CA VAL A 57 7.82 -0.35 1.52
C VAL A 57 9.06 -0.75 2.28
N ARG A 58 9.67 0.19 2.99
CA ARG A 58 10.90 -0.05 3.72
C ARG A 58 10.73 0.36 5.17
N ASN A 59 11.33 -0.42 6.05
CA ASN A 59 11.42 -0.04 7.45
C ASN A 59 12.71 0.74 7.66
N THR A 60 12.59 2.04 7.86
CA THR A 60 13.75 2.91 8.08
C THR A 60 13.91 3.25 9.55
N GLY A 61 13.11 2.68 10.41
CA GLY A 61 13.17 2.93 11.83
C GLY A 61 13.98 1.89 12.58
N ARG A 62 13.86 1.91 13.90
CA ARG A 62 14.59 1.00 14.78
C ARG A 62 13.72 -0.10 15.36
N SER A 63 12.42 0.00 15.17
CA SER A 63 11.47 -0.99 15.66
C SER A 63 10.79 -1.65 14.49
N LEU A 64 9.99 -2.65 14.78
CA LEU A 64 9.18 -3.29 13.75
C LEU A 64 8.22 -2.29 13.12
N LEU A 65 8.10 -2.35 11.82
CA LEU A 65 7.08 -1.59 11.10
C LEU A 65 5.90 -2.54 10.88
N ARG A 66 4.78 -2.19 11.47
CA ARG A 66 3.58 -3.02 11.38
C ARG A 66 2.53 -2.27 10.59
N THR A 67 1.96 -2.95 9.60
CA THR A 67 0.94 -2.35 8.77
C THR A 67 -0.22 -3.28 8.59
N LEU A 68 -1.38 -2.69 8.40
CA LEU A 68 -2.58 -3.39 7.99
C LEU A 68 -2.77 -3.07 6.51
N ASN A 69 -2.83 -4.11 5.71
CA ASN A 69 -2.96 -3.94 4.28
C ASN A 69 -4.25 -4.59 3.81
N PHE A 70 -4.95 -3.90 2.93
CA PHE A 70 -6.13 -4.49 2.33
C PHE A 70 -6.28 -3.98 0.91
N TYR A 71 -7.00 -4.75 0.14
CA TYR A 71 -7.15 -4.50 -1.29
C TYR A 71 -8.60 -4.25 -1.63
N SER A 72 -8.82 -3.33 -2.54
CA SER A 72 -10.17 -3.06 -3.01
C SER A 72 -10.16 -3.05 -4.52
N PRO A 73 -11.15 -3.67 -5.14
CA PRO A 73 -11.24 -3.63 -6.59
C PRO A 73 -11.59 -2.22 -7.05
N PRO A 74 -11.33 -1.92 -8.33
CA PRO A 74 -11.70 -0.62 -8.87
C PRO A 74 -13.18 -0.36 -8.71
N ALA A 75 -13.53 0.91 -8.63
CA ALA A 75 -14.93 1.31 -8.47
C ALA A 75 -15.74 1.13 -9.74
N TYR A 76 -15.09 0.87 -10.88
CA TYR A 76 -15.75 0.79 -12.16
C TYR A 76 -15.45 -0.53 -12.84
N ARG A 77 -16.43 -0.98 -13.63
CA ARG A 77 -16.22 -2.13 -14.48
C ARG A 77 -15.29 -1.76 -15.61
N ARG A 78 -14.78 -2.78 -16.30
CA ARG A 78 -13.88 -2.51 -17.42
C ARG A 78 -14.54 -1.72 -18.55
N ASP A 79 -15.86 -1.69 -18.62
CA ASP A 79 -16.56 -0.91 -19.63
C ASP A 79 -16.87 0.51 -19.17
N GLY A 80 -16.35 0.89 -18.00
CA GLY A 80 -16.55 2.22 -17.49
C GLY A 80 -17.76 2.41 -16.60
N GLU A 81 -18.61 1.40 -16.50
CA GLU A 81 -19.78 1.50 -15.63
C GLU A 81 -19.37 1.36 -14.17
N PRO A 82 -20.00 2.13 -13.28
CA PRO A 82 -19.73 1.94 -11.86
C PRO A 82 -20.14 0.54 -11.43
N LEU A 83 -19.34 -0.05 -10.56
CA LEU A 83 -19.74 -1.31 -9.97
C LEU A 83 -20.93 -1.11 -9.07
N PRO A 84 -21.80 -2.12 -8.93
CA PRO A 84 -22.90 -2.02 -7.99
C PRO A 84 -22.36 -1.71 -6.61
N ARG A 85 -23.09 -0.93 -5.87
CA ARG A 85 -22.73 -0.70 -4.50
C ARG A 85 -22.66 -2.01 -3.78
N GLY A 86 -21.71 -2.11 -2.88
CA GLY A 86 -21.64 -3.28 -2.04
C GLY A 86 -22.92 -3.47 -1.29
N ARG A 87 -23.15 -4.70 -0.91
CA ARG A 87 -24.38 -4.98 -0.17
C ARG A 87 -24.31 -4.29 1.15
N LYS A 88 -24.99 -3.27 1.20
CA LYS A 88 -25.00 -2.55 2.46
C LYS A 88 -25.99 -3.15 3.34
#